data_611d67194f0209548a96426945cdbc0c
#
_entry.id   611d67194f0209548a96426945cdbc0c
#
_cell.length_a   1.000
_cell.length_b   1.000
_cell.length_c   1.000
_cell.angle_alpha   90.00
_cell.angle_beta   90.00
_cell.angle_gamma   90.00
#
_symmetry.space_group_name_H-M   'P 1'
#
loop_
_entity.id
_entity.type
_entity.pdbx_description
1 polymer ?
#
loop_
_entity_poly.entity_id
_entity_poly.type
_entity_poly.pdbx_seq_one_letter_code
_entity_poly.pdbx_strand_id
1 'polypeptide(L)'
;MLPGDIRCLEGVEVDADFSSRFHTKGKWYTYRIHNAHHASALYRNTRTHVPLPLDADLMNEAAQRLVGTHDFAAFCAVGGRAKTTVRTIHEIHVTRQEELVTLKVWGNAFLYNMVRIIAGTLIEIGQRRLPPECLTEALETQNRLCLGPTAPPNGLELTKVLYDD
;
A
#
# COMPACT_ATOMS: atom_id res chain seq x y z
N MET A 1 16.49 23.68 -12.70
CA MET A 1 15.09 24.06 -12.42
C MET A 1 14.28 22.77 -12.32
N LEU A 2 13.47 22.59 -11.26
CA LEU A 2 12.63 21.41 -11.09
C LEU A 2 11.38 21.52 -11.99
N PRO A 3 10.82 20.39 -12.48
CA PRO A 3 9.53 20.35 -13.18
C PRO A 3 8.40 20.97 -12.33
N GLY A 4 7.30 21.39 -12.98
CA GLY A 4 6.20 22.08 -12.33
C GLY A 4 5.46 21.29 -11.25
N ASP A 5 5.57 19.97 -11.28
CA ASP A 5 4.98 19.01 -10.35
C ASP A 5 5.91 18.58 -9.19
N ILE A 6 7.14 19.13 -9.15
CA ILE A 6 8.10 18.86 -8.07
C ILE A 6 8.40 20.16 -7.31
N ARG A 7 8.35 20.09 -5.99
CA ARG A 7 8.69 21.19 -5.08
C ARG A 7 9.63 20.69 -3.99
N CYS A 8 10.71 21.43 -3.77
CA CYS A 8 11.55 21.29 -2.59
C CYS A 8 10.93 22.16 -1.49
N LEU A 9 10.62 21.55 -0.36
CA LEU A 9 10.05 22.23 0.80
C LEU A 9 11.14 22.64 1.78
N GLU A 10 12.15 21.78 1.96
CA GLU A 10 13.23 21.95 2.92
C GLU A 10 14.48 21.21 2.46
N GLY A 11 15.63 21.64 2.90
CA GLY A 11 16.92 20.98 2.72
C GLY A 11 17.70 21.02 4.03
N VAL A 12 18.28 19.90 4.41
CA VAL A 12 19.14 19.78 5.59
C VAL A 12 20.47 19.16 5.21
N GLU A 13 21.54 19.59 5.88
CA GLU A 13 22.84 18.93 5.78
C GLU A 13 22.81 17.63 6.59
N VAL A 14 23.43 16.59 6.03
CA VAL A 14 23.54 15.27 6.64
C VAL A 14 24.97 14.77 6.52
N ASP A 15 25.33 13.76 7.29
CA ASP A 15 26.66 13.14 7.23
C ASP A 15 26.95 12.56 5.84
N ALA A 16 28.23 12.52 5.47
CA ALA A 16 28.67 12.12 4.12
C ALA A 16 28.33 10.66 3.77
N ASP A 17 28.12 9.81 4.76
CA ASP A 17 27.73 8.41 4.63
C ASP A 17 26.19 8.20 4.64
N PHE A 18 25.41 9.28 4.83
CA PHE A 18 23.94 9.19 4.84
C PHE A 18 23.39 8.68 3.50
N SER A 19 22.51 7.73 3.59
CA SER A 19 21.75 7.21 2.45
C SER A 19 20.25 7.31 2.70
N SER A 20 19.57 8.14 1.92
CA SER A 20 18.11 8.30 1.97
C SER A 20 17.34 7.00 1.70
N ARG A 21 17.99 5.99 1.12
CA ARG A 21 17.40 4.69 0.82
C ARG A 21 17.59 3.66 1.95
N PHE A 22 18.80 3.65 2.57
CA PHE A 22 19.21 2.58 3.47
C PHE A 22 19.10 2.97 4.96
N HIS A 23 19.17 4.25 5.29
CA HIS A 23 19.03 4.75 6.67
C HIS A 23 17.59 5.10 7.03
N THR A 24 16.61 4.40 6.41
CA THR A 24 15.19 4.61 6.73
C THR A 24 14.75 3.66 7.84
N LYS A 25 14.08 4.18 8.89
CA LYS A 25 13.38 3.41 9.92
C LYS A 25 12.08 2.79 9.43
N GLY A 26 11.45 3.46 8.48
CA GLY A 26 10.17 2.99 7.95
C GLY A 26 9.56 3.97 6.97
N LYS A 27 8.45 3.54 6.39
CA LYS A 27 7.74 4.30 5.36
C LYS A 27 6.24 4.19 5.59
N TRP A 28 5.56 5.32 5.36
CA TRP A 28 4.12 5.36 5.23
C TRP A 28 3.74 5.40 3.77
N TYR A 29 2.84 4.52 3.37
CA TYR A 29 2.15 4.59 2.10
C TYR A 29 0.67 4.83 2.33
N THR A 30 0.08 5.62 1.44
CA THR A 30 -1.35 5.84 1.35
C THR A 30 -1.85 5.38 -0.01
N TYR A 31 -2.92 4.61 -0.05
CA TYR A 31 -3.59 4.24 -1.28
C TYR A 31 -5.03 4.78 -1.25
N ARG A 32 -5.38 5.59 -2.26
CA ARG A 32 -6.68 6.26 -2.33
C ARG A 32 -7.56 5.65 -3.41
N ILE A 33 -8.80 5.36 -3.04
CA ILE A 33 -9.83 4.77 -3.90
C ILE A 33 -10.99 5.75 -3.98
N HIS A 34 -11.37 6.14 -5.18
CA HIS A 34 -12.63 6.84 -5.46
C HIS A 34 -13.71 5.79 -5.68
N ASN A 35 -14.51 5.54 -4.65
CA ASN A 35 -15.56 4.53 -4.66
C ASN A 35 -16.91 5.19 -4.93
N ALA A 36 -17.19 5.41 -6.20
CA ALA A 36 -18.42 6.03 -6.70
C ALA A 36 -18.81 5.38 -8.02
N HIS A 37 -20.10 5.46 -8.37
CA HIS A 37 -20.63 4.88 -9.61
C HIS A 37 -19.89 5.44 -10.85
N HIS A 38 -19.62 6.75 -10.86
CA HIS A 38 -18.94 7.42 -11.96
C HIS A 38 -17.50 7.80 -11.59
N ALA A 39 -16.58 7.66 -12.56
CA ALA A 39 -15.21 8.13 -12.40
C ALA A 39 -15.16 9.67 -12.35
N SER A 40 -14.24 10.22 -11.57
CA SER A 40 -13.98 11.66 -11.52
C SER A 40 -12.78 12.04 -12.38
N ALA A 41 -12.98 13.00 -13.29
CA ALA A 41 -11.88 13.55 -14.08
C ALA A 41 -10.83 14.28 -13.22
N LEU A 42 -11.24 14.86 -12.09
CA LEU A 42 -10.36 15.57 -11.16
C LEU A 42 -9.41 14.62 -10.42
N TYR A 43 -9.86 13.40 -10.12
CA TYR A 43 -9.11 12.43 -9.32
C TYR A 43 -8.40 11.34 -10.13
N ARG A 44 -8.49 11.38 -11.46
CA ARG A 44 -7.97 10.33 -12.35
C ARG A 44 -6.50 9.96 -12.13
N ASN A 45 -5.67 10.93 -11.70
CA ASN A 45 -4.23 10.74 -11.48
C ASN A 45 -3.84 10.50 -10.01
N THR A 46 -4.79 10.63 -9.07
CA THR A 46 -4.52 10.59 -7.63
C THR A 46 -5.36 9.60 -6.86
N ARG A 47 -6.35 8.98 -7.52
CA ARG A 47 -7.24 7.96 -6.90
C ARG A 47 -7.55 6.88 -7.93
N THR A 48 -7.60 5.64 -7.47
CA THR A 48 -8.11 4.52 -8.28
C THR A 48 -9.63 4.52 -8.21
N HIS A 49 -10.30 4.50 -9.37
CA HIS A 49 -11.75 4.41 -9.42
C HIS A 49 -12.22 2.97 -9.27
N VAL A 50 -13.17 2.76 -8.35
CA VAL A 50 -13.86 1.49 -8.14
C VAL A 50 -15.37 1.76 -8.12
N PRO A 51 -16.11 1.34 -9.17
CA PRO A 51 -17.54 1.69 -9.31
C PRO A 51 -18.46 0.89 -8.39
N LEU A 52 -18.10 -0.34 -8.04
CA LEU A 52 -18.91 -1.19 -7.18
C LEU A 52 -18.70 -0.82 -5.71
N PRO A 53 -19.76 -0.92 -4.87
CA PRO A 53 -19.65 -0.66 -3.44
C PRO A 53 -18.54 -1.46 -2.77
N LEU A 54 -17.83 -0.82 -1.85
CA LEU A 54 -16.81 -1.43 -1.00
C LEU A 54 -17.27 -1.43 0.45
N ASP A 55 -17.09 -2.54 1.12
CA ASP A 55 -17.25 -2.65 2.57
C ASP A 55 -15.91 -2.29 3.24
N ALA A 56 -15.77 -1.01 3.63
CA ALA A 56 -14.50 -0.51 4.18
C ALA A 56 -14.19 -1.09 5.57
N ASP A 57 -15.21 -1.44 6.35
CA ASP A 57 -15.04 -2.05 7.67
C ASP A 57 -14.51 -3.47 7.52
N LEU A 58 -15.07 -4.25 6.59
CA LEU A 58 -14.55 -5.58 6.25
C LEU A 58 -13.11 -5.52 5.72
N MET A 59 -12.81 -4.52 4.86
CA MET A 59 -11.44 -4.30 4.38
C MET A 59 -10.48 -3.98 5.53
N ASN A 60 -10.90 -3.16 6.49
CA ASN A 60 -10.07 -2.79 7.64
C ASN A 60 -9.83 -3.99 8.57
N GLU A 61 -10.88 -4.77 8.87
CA GLU A 61 -10.76 -6.01 9.66
C GLU A 61 -9.80 -7.01 8.99
N ALA A 62 -9.98 -7.26 7.70
CA ALA A 62 -9.12 -8.15 6.94
C ALA A 62 -7.64 -7.68 6.96
N ALA A 63 -7.42 -6.37 6.79
CA ALA A 63 -6.07 -5.78 6.76
C ALA A 63 -5.29 -6.03 8.05
N GLN A 64 -5.95 -6.14 9.22
CA GLN A 64 -5.27 -6.39 10.50
C GLN A 64 -4.50 -7.71 10.52
N ARG A 65 -4.85 -8.68 9.67
CA ARG A 65 -4.13 -9.96 9.53
C ARG A 65 -2.70 -9.79 9.00
N LEU A 66 -2.39 -8.64 8.41
CA LEU A 66 -1.07 -8.32 7.85
C LEU A 66 -0.15 -7.62 8.85
N VAL A 67 -0.66 -7.20 10.01
CA VAL A 67 0.14 -6.55 11.05
C VAL A 67 1.10 -7.55 11.67
N GLY A 68 2.35 -7.13 11.87
CA GLY A 68 3.42 -7.98 12.42
C GLY A 68 4.53 -8.24 11.40
N THR A 69 5.42 -9.17 11.77
CA THR A 69 6.54 -9.59 10.93
C THR A 69 6.19 -10.92 10.25
N HIS A 70 6.12 -10.88 8.93
CA HIS A 70 5.75 -12.03 8.11
C HIS A 70 6.67 -12.16 6.89
N ASP A 71 6.69 -13.34 6.27
CA ASP A 71 7.21 -13.50 4.93
C ASP A 71 6.16 -13.10 3.90
N PHE A 72 6.37 -11.94 3.27
CA PHE A 72 5.48 -11.38 2.26
C PHE A 72 5.83 -11.80 0.82
N ALA A 73 6.41 -12.99 0.62
CA ALA A 73 6.78 -13.47 -0.72
C ALA A 73 5.60 -13.43 -1.70
N ALA A 74 4.39 -13.85 -1.29
CA ALA A 74 3.17 -13.79 -2.09
C ALA A 74 2.77 -12.35 -2.49
N PHE A 75 3.18 -11.35 -1.73
CA PHE A 75 2.89 -9.93 -1.98
C PHE A 75 3.98 -9.22 -2.78
N CYS A 76 4.92 -9.96 -3.38
CA CYS A 76 5.97 -9.44 -4.22
C CYS A 76 5.67 -9.71 -5.70
N ALA A 77 5.63 -8.66 -6.51
CA ALA A 77 5.49 -8.85 -7.96
C ALA A 77 6.78 -9.38 -8.58
N VAL A 78 6.64 -10.06 -9.72
CA VAL A 78 7.78 -10.54 -10.53
C VAL A 78 8.70 -9.38 -10.89
N GLY A 79 10.01 -9.58 -10.79
CA GLY A 79 11.04 -8.54 -11.02
C GLY A 79 11.49 -7.81 -9.76
N GLY A 80 10.95 -8.15 -8.58
CA GLY A 80 11.48 -7.67 -7.30
C GLY A 80 12.92 -8.11 -7.07
N ARG A 81 13.79 -7.18 -6.58
CA ARG A 81 15.23 -7.43 -6.34
C ARG A 81 15.60 -7.46 -4.85
N ALA A 82 14.62 -7.67 -3.98
CA ALA A 82 14.85 -7.72 -2.53
C ALA A 82 15.61 -9.01 -2.16
N LYS A 83 16.60 -8.89 -1.27
CA LYS A 83 17.37 -10.04 -0.77
C LYS A 83 16.54 -10.97 0.11
N THR A 84 15.56 -10.41 0.83
CA THR A 84 14.63 -11.13 1.69
C THR A 84 13.21 -10.65 1.44
N THR A 85 12.23 -11.50 1.69
CA THR A 85 10.79 -11.17 1.58
C THR A 85 10.14 -10.91 2.92
N VAL A 86 10.87 -11.10 4.02
CA VAL A 86 10.39 -10.81 5.37
C VAL A 86 10.29 -9.30 5.59
N ARG A 87 9.11 -8.83 6.01
CA ARG A 87 8.81 -7.41 6.30
C ARG A 87 7.99 -7.31 7.57
N THR A 88 8.03 -6.13 8.17
CA THR A 88 7.19 -5.81 9.33
C THR A 88 6.23 -4.70 8.94
N ILE A 89 4.94 -4.98 9.01
CA ILE A 89 3.88 -3.97 8.99
C ILE A 89 3.56 -3.63 10.44
N HIS A 90 3.79 -2.37 10.82
CA HIS A 90 3.51 -1.87 12.17
C HIS A 90 2.05 -1.47 12.33
N GLU A 91 1.51 -0.80 11.31
CA GLU A 91 0.13 -0.34 11.28
C GLU A 91 -0.46 -0.41 9.87
N ILE A 92 -1.73 -0.74 9.80
CA ILE A 92 -2.50 -0.70 8.56
C ILE A 92 -3.94 -0.34 8.89
N HIS A 93 -4.51 0.63 8.18
CA HIS A 93 -5.86 1.12 8.41
C HIS A 93 -6.57 1.38 7.10
N VAL A 94 -7.83 0.96 7.03
CA VAL A 94 -8.75 1.34 5.95
C VAL A 94 -9.85 2.21 6.55
N THR A 95 -10.06 3.37 5.97
CA THR A 95 -11.09 4.32 6.40
C THR A 95 -11.93 4.78 5.23
N ARG A 96 -13.19 5.13 5.48
CA ARG A 96 -14.09 5.71 4.49
C ARG A 96 -14.53 7.12 4.92
N GLN A 97 -14.46 8.03 3.97
CA GLN A 97 -15.07 9.36 4.07
C GLN A 97 -15.86 9.59 2.78
N GLU A 98 -17.17 9.43 2.84
CA GLU A 98 -18.05 9.51 1.67
C GLU A 98 -17.59 8.55 0.55
N GLU A 99 -17.22 9.08 -0.62
CA GLU A 99 -16.72 8.33 -1.78
C GLU A 99 -15.22 8.02 -1.73
N LEU A 100 -14.50 8.54 -0.73
CA LEU A 100 -13.07 8.27 -0.56
C LEU A 100 -12.86 7.11 0.41
N VAL A 101 -12.31 6.01 -0.08
CA VAL A 101 -11.74 4.95 0.74
C VAL A 101 -10.22 5.08 0.74
N THR A 102 -9.63 5.10 1.93
CA THR A 102 -8.19 5.31 2.11
C THR A 102 -7.58 4.15 2.87
N LEU A 103 -6.61 3.49 2.26
CA LEU A 103 -5.71 2.54 2.91
C LEU A 103 -4.42 3.28 3.30
N LYS A 104 -4.07 3.27 4.59
CA LYS A 104 -2.76 3.73 5.09
C LYS A 104 -2.01 2.55 5.66
N VAL A 105 -0.74 2.42 5.35
CA VAL A 105 0.11 1.34 5.83
C VAL A 105 1.49 1.87 6.21
N TRP A 106 1.96 1.49 7.40
CA TRP A 106 3.29 1.76 7.90
C TRP A 106 4.06 0.47 8.13
N GLY A 107 5.27 0.42 7.62
CA GLY A 107 6.17 -0.72 7.80
C GLY A 107 7.63 -0.33 7.65
N ASN A 108 8.51 -1.25 8.06
CA ASN A 108 9.96 -1.05 7.98
C ASN A 108 10.45 -0.91 6.52
N ALA A 109 9.92 -1.72 5.63
CA ALA A 109 10.21 -1.70 4.20
C ALA A 109 9.09 -2.43 3.43
N PHE A 110 9.03 -2.22 2.11
CA PHE A 110 8.03 -2.84 1.25
C PHE A 110 8.69 -3.50 0.05
N LEU A 111 8.11 -4.63 -0.38
CA LEU A 111 8.50 -5.34 -1.59
C LEU A 111 7.94 -4.65 -2.84
N TYR A 112 8.44 -5.06 -3.99
CA TYR A 112 7.98 -4.53 -5.26
C TYR A 112 6.48 -4.74 -5.45
N ASN A 113 5.75 -3.66 -5.65
CA ASN A 113 4.29 -3.59 -5.75
C ASN A 113 3.50 -4.08 -4.51
N MET A 114 4.13 -4.34 -3.37
CA MET A 114 3.49 -4.92 -2.18
C MET A 114 2.22 -4.16 -1.76
N VAL A 115 2.30 -2.85 -1.58
CA VAL A 115 1.14 -2.03 -1.16
C VAL A 115 0.01 -2.08 -2.18
N ARG A 116 0.33 -2.11 -3.47
CA ARG A 116 -0.67 -2.23 -4.54
C ARG A 116 -1.33 -3.60 -4.59
N ILE A 117 -0.60 -4.67 -4.28
CA ILE A 117 -1.15 -6.02 -4.16
C ILE A 117 -2.07 -6.09 -2.95
N ILE A 118 -1.67 -5.53 -1.80
CA ILE A 118 -2.52 -5.41 -0.62
C ILE A 118 -3.81 -4.65 -0.96
N ALA A 119 -3.68 -3.48 -1.58
CA ALA A 119 -4.84 -2.66 -1.96
C ALA A 119 -5.79 -3.40 -2.91
N GLY A 120 -5.27 -4.08 -3.94
CA GLY A 120 -6.08 -4.85 -4.88
C GLY A 120 -6.81 -6.02 -4.22
N THR A 121 -6.13 -6.72 -3.31
CA THR A 121 -6.74 -7.82 -2.55
C THR A 121 -7.83 -7.30 -1.61
N LEU A 122 -7.59 -6.20 -0.91
CA LEU A 122 -8.59 -5.58 -0.04
C LEU A 122 -9.80 -5.06 -0.82
N ILE A 123 -9.63 -4.56 -2.05
CA ILE A 123 -10.74 -4.20 -2.94
C ILE A 123 -11.60 -5.43 -3.25
N GLU A 124 -11.01 -6.56 -3.60
CA GLU A 124 -11.75 -7.81 -3.86
C GLU A 124 -12.48 -8.32 -2.60
N ILE A 125 -11.84 -8.19 -1.42
CA ILE A 125 -12.49 -8.52 -0.13
C ILE A 125 -13.66 -7.57 0.15
N GLY A 126 -13.46 -6.25 -0.03
CA GLY A 126 -14.51 -5.24 0.17
C GLY A 126 -15.71 -5.41 -0.78
N GLN A 127 -15.50 -6.00 -1.96
CA GLN A 127 -16.54 -6.41 -2.89
C GLN A 127 -17.10 -7.81 -2.61
N ARG A 128 -16.63 -8.49 -1.55
CA ARG A 128 -17.00 -9.87 -1.18
C ARG A 128 -16.72 -10.92 -2.26
N ARG A 129 -15.70 -10.69 -3.11
CA ARG A 129 -15.23 -11.63 -4.13
C ARG A 129 -14.13 -12.56 -3.62
N LEU A 130 -13.38 -12.13 -2.60
CA LEU A 130 -12.41 -12.93 -1.86
C LEU A 130 -12.76 -12.93 -0.38
N PRO A 131 -12.56 -14.04 0.31
CA PRO A 131 -12.73 -14.11 1.77
C PRO A 131 -11.51 -13.45 2.46
N PRO A 132 -11.67 -12.84 3.65
CA PRO A 132 -10.56 -12.26 4.41
C PRO A 132 -9.42 -13.23 4.71
N GLU A 133 -9.72 -14.52 4.83
CA GLU A 133 -8.78 -15.62 5.10
C GLU A 133 -7.72 -15.78 4.01
N CYS A 134 -7.99 -15.32 2.78
CA CYS A 134 -7.06 -15.38 1.66
C CYS A 134 -5.72 -14.67 1.98
N LEU A 135 -5.73 -13.66 2.85
CA LEU A 135 -4.52 -12.95 3.29
C LEU A 135 -3.65 -13.85 4.18
N THR A 136 -4.27 -14.55 5.14
CA THR A 136 -3.57 -15.50 6.02
C THR A 136 -3.03 -16.68 5.21
N GLU A 137 -3.85 -17.27 4.35
CA GLU A 137 -3.45 -18.34 3.45
C GLU A 137 -2.25 -17.94 2.58
N ALA A 138 -2.27 -16.72 2.03
CA ALA A 138 -1.16 -16.23 1.21
C ALA A 138 0.14 -16.03 2.01
N LEU A 139 0.06 -15.63 3.29
CA LEU A 139 1.23 -15.54 4.17
C LEU A 139 1.78 -16.92 4.51
N GLU A 140 0.94 -17.90 4.77
CA GLU A 140 1.33 -19.26 5.16
C GLU A 140 1.87 -20.07 3.98
N THR A 141 1.19 -20.00 2.83
CA THR A 141 1.53 -20.81 1.64
C THR A 141 2.47 -20.11 0.67
N GLN A 142 2.71 -18.80 0.86
CA GLN A 142 3.46 -17.94 -0.06
C GLN A 142 2.91 -17.95 -1.50
N ASN A 143 1.63 -18.32 -1.66
CA ASN A 143 0.98 -18.45 -2.95
C ASN A 143 0.33 -17.12 -3.38
N ARG A 144 0.88 -16.51 -4.44
CA ARG A 144 0.35 -15.27 -5.03
C ARG A 144 -1.08 -15.41 -5.56
N LEU A 145 -1.49 -16.62 -5.95
CA LEU A 145 -2.81 -16.88 -6.54
C LEU A 145 -3.96 -16.77 -5.52
N CYS A 146 -3.67 -16.83 -4.22
CA CYS A 146 -4.66 -16.56 -3.16
C CYS A 146 -5.07 -15.09 -3.12
N LEU A 147 -4.29 -14.17 -3.70
CA LEU A 147 -4.47 -12.74 -3.60
C LEU A 147 -5.15 -12.14 -4.83
N GLY A 148 -5.78 -11.00 -4.65
CA GLY A 148 -6.37 -10.21 -5.72
C GLY A 148 -5.34 -9.60 -6.69
N PRO A 149 -5.80 -8.90 -7.74
CA PRO A 149 -4.93 -8.26 -8.74
C PRO A 149 -4.09 -7.14 -8.13
N THR A 150 -2.98 -6.80 -8.78
CA THR A 150 -2.21 -5.59 -8.40
C THR A 150 -3.00 -4.35 -8.77
N ALA A 151 -3.38 -3.55 -7.78
CA ALA A 151 -4.15 -2.32 -8.01
C ALA A 151 -3.38 -1.30 -8.87
N PRO A 152 -4.06 -0.41 -9.61
CA PRO A 152 -3.44 0.63 -10.44
C PRO A 152 -2.49 1.54 -9.65
N PRO A 153 -1.47 2.14 -10.27
CA PRO A 153 -0.48 2.96 -9.57
C PRO A 153 -1.00 4.34 -9.15
N ASN A 154 -2.00 4.88 -9.83
CA ASN A 154 -2.50 6.25 -9.63
C ASN A 154 -3.11 6.52 -8.26
N GLY A 155 -3.49 5.50 -7.49
CA GLY A 155 -3.95 5.64 -6.11
C GLY A 155 -2.84 5.67 -5.06
N LEU A 156 -1.60 5.28 -5.42
CA LEU A 156 -0.51 5.09 -4.49
C LEU A 156 0.31 6.36 -4.27
N GLU A 157 0.58 6.67 -3.01
CA GLU A 157 1.44 7.76 -2.57
C GLU A 157 2.41 7.26 -1.48
N LEU A 158 3.70 7.59 -1.61
CA LEU A 158 4.65 7.52 -0.51
C LEU A 158 4.47 8.76 0.36
N THR A 159 3.72 8.64 1.44
CA THR A 159 3.28 9.78 2.24
C THR A 159 4.37 10.30 3.18
N LYS A 160 5.19 9.40 3.75
CA LYS A 160 6.26 9.78 4.66
C LYS A 160 7.39 8.73 4.66
N VAL A 161 8.61 9.20 4.76
CA VAL A 161 9.80 8.39 5.03
C VAL A 161 10.34 8.82 6.40
N LEU A 162 10.62 7.85 7.27
CA LEU A 162 11.16 8.09 8.62
C LEU A 162 12.65 7.77 8.61
N TYR A 163 13.44 8.69 9.13
CA TYR A 163 14.89 8.54 9.34
C TYR A 163 15.21 8.58 10.83
N ASP A 164 16.44 8.25 11.21
CA ASP A 164 16.98 8.56 12.54
C ASP A 164 17.12 10.08 12.69
N ASP A 165 16.80 10.60 13.87
CA ASP A 165 17.04 12.00 14.25
C ASP A 165 18.54 12.21 14.51
#